data_e26534ce76782e97ff1d44829cb1a22f
#
_entry.id   e26534ce76782e97ff1d44829cb1a22f
#
_cell.length_a   1.000
_cell.length_b   1.000
_cell.length_c   1.000
_cell.angle_alpha   90.00
_cell.angle_beta   90.00
_cell.angle_gamma   90.00
#
_symmetry.space_group_name_H-M   'P 1'
#
loop_
_entity.id
_entity.type
_entity.pdbx_description
1 polymer ?
#
loop_
_entity_poly.entity_id
_entity_poly.type
_entity_poly.pdbx_seq_one_letter_code
_entity_poly.pdbx_strand_id
1 'polypeptide(L)'
;MASTVTLTVSQQMLEKMYQHYTNQIIKVPNHTLFQAKTSNCTITAYLSKKVVFQGKAPEVEAQKWQTTTQAATAKAKTSSSKLPANIASLSAIGCDEVGTGDYFGPLVVCCAYVPEELISKLQTMGIKDSKALKDPEICDLAKQIEPLIAHQVLILPNEKYNTMVDNGMNANSIKAFLHNQALIKLTNSLSHYPSY
;
A
#
# COMPACT_ATOMS: atom_id res chain seq x y z
N MET A 1 -8.91 21.07 -1.98
CA MET A 1 -8.69 19.64 -2.22
C MET A 1 -9.98 18.90 -1.90
N ALA A 2 -10.34 17.88 -2.67
CA ALA A 2 -11.52 17.06 -2.37
C ALA A 2 -11.18 16.15 -1.20
N SER A 3 -11.91 16.25 -0.09
CA SER A 3 -11.74 15.33 1.04
C SER A 3 -12.53 14.03 0.80
N THR A 4 -12.13 12.96 1.49
CA THR A 4 -12.74 11.63 1.35
C THR A 4 -12.94 11.02 2.73
N VAL A 5 -14.16 10.55 3.00
CA VAL A 5 -14.51 9.80 4.22
C VAL A 5 -14.97 8.40 3.82
N THR A 6 -14.55 7.38 4.55
CA THR A 6 -14.96 5.99 4.31
C THR A 6 -15.58 5.42 5.59
N LEU A 7 -16.79 4.88 5.47
CA LEU A 7 -17.47 4.16 6.54
C LEU A 7 -17.58 2.68 6.20
N THR A 8 -17.44 1.82 7.20
CA THR A 8 -17.84 0.41 7.08
C THR A 8 -19.17 0.25 7.81
N VAL A 9 -20.19 -0.22 7.13
CA VAL A 9 -21.57 -0.24 7.63
C VAL A 9 -22.15 -1.66 7.61
N SER A 10 -23.24 -1.88 8.37
CA SER A 10 -24.00 -3.13 8.34
C SER A 10 -24.83 -3.24 7.07
N GLN A 11 -25.28 -4.47 6.74
CA GLN A 11 -26.18 -4.70 5.62
C GLN A 11 -27.48 -3.88 5.74
N GLN A 12 -28.06 -3.86 6.93
CA GLN A 12 -29.29 -3.08 7.21
C GLN A 12 -29.06 -1.57 7.01
N MET A 13 -27.87 -1.07 7.34
CA MET A 13 -27.54 0.34 7.12
C MET A 13 -27.38 0.64 5.63
N LEU A 14 -26.78 -0.28 4.85
CA LEU A 14 -26.67 -0.14 3.39
C LEU A 14 -28.06 -0.04 2.74
N GLU A 15 -29.01 -0.85 3.16
CA GLU A 15 -30.39 -0.82 2.66
C GLU A 15 -31.07 0.51 2.98
N LYS A 16 -30.91 1.03 4.21
CA LYS A 16 -31.41 2.35 4.59
C LYS A 16 -30.78 3.46 3.77
N MET A 17 -29.47 3.38 3.52
CA MET A 17 -28.76 4.34 2.68
C MET A 17 -29.25 4.27 1.23
N TYR A 18 -29.43 3.09 0.68
CA TYR A 18 -29.96 2.90 -0.65
C TYR A 18 -31.36 3.56 -0.81
N GLN A 19 -32.27 3.32 0.13
CA GLN A 19 -33.60 3.93 0.15
C GLN A 19 -33.52 5.46 0.26
N HIS A 20 -32.64 5.97 1.14
CA HIS A 20 -32.47 7.42 1.35
C HIS A 20 -31.95 8.13 0.10
N TYR A 21 -31.01 7.51 -0.62
CA TYR A 21 -30.39 8.11 -1.81
C TYR A 21 -31.02 7.68 -3.13
N THR A 22 -32.13 6.96 -3.14
CA THR A 22 -32.78 6.40 -4.34
C THR A 22 -32.95 7.43 -5.45
N ASN A 23 -33.42 8.64 -5.13
CA ASN A 23 -33.65 9.72 -6.10
C ASN A 23 -32.36 10.44 -6.54
N GLN A 24 -31.22 10.09 -5.99
CA GLN A 24 -29.92 10.70 -6.25
C GLN A 24 -28.91 9.72 -6.86
N ILE A 25 -29.35 8.48 -7.12
CA ILE A 25 -28.51 7.47 -7.75
C ILE A 25 -28.25 7.88 -9.20
N ILE A 26 -26.95 7.94 -9.57
CA ILE A 26 -26.51 8.33 -10.90
C ILE A 26 -26.12 7.13 -11.76
N LYS A 27 -25.48 6.15 -11.16
CA LYS A 27 -25.10 4.90 -11.83
C LYS A 27 -24.72 3.83 -10.79
N VAL A 28 -24.58 2.58 -11.25
CA VAL A 28 -24.07 1.46 -10.46
C VAL A 28 -22.81 0.93 -11.15
N PRO A 29 -21.61 1.40 -10.77
CA PRO A 29 -20.35 0.89 -11.31
C PRO A 29 -20.13 -0.59 -10.92
N ASN A 30 -19.27 -1.28 -11.66
CA ASN A 30 -18.88 -2.65 -11.33
C ASN A 30 -18.38 -2.75 -9.89
N HIS A 31 -18.74 -3.82 -9.19
CA HIS A 31 -18.41 -4.09 -7.78
C HIS A 31 -18.99 -3.11 -6.75
N THR A 32 -19.97 -2.28 -7.13
CA THR A 32 -20.70 -1.40 -6.23
C THR A 32 -22.18 -1.79 -6.11
N LEU A 33 -22.81 -1.42 -4.99
CA LEU A 33 -24.25 -1.54 -4.80
C LEU A 33 -24.99 -0.37 -5.42
N PHE A 34 -24.47 0.85 -5.21
CA PHE A 34 -24.99 2.07 -5.85
C PHE A 34 -23.94 3.18 -5.81
N GLN A 35 -24.12 4.16 -6.68
CA GLN A 35 -23.45 5.44 -6.60
C GLN A 35 -24.47 6.57 -6.68
N ALA A 36 -24.48 7.44 -5.68
CA ALA A 36 -25.37 8.59 -5.60
C ALA A 36 -24.57 9.91 -5.53
N LYS A 37 -25.20 11.01 -5.98
CA LYS A 37 -24.59 12.34 -5.96
C LYS A 37 -25.50 13.32 -5.22
N THR A 38 -24.96 13.90 -4.15
CA THR A 38 -25.60 14.99 -3.39
C THR A 38 -24.97 16.33 -3.74
N SER A 39 -25.46 17.42 -3.19
CA SER A 39 -24.83 18.75 -3.31
C SER A 39 -23.42 18.80 -2.68
N ASN A 40 -23.17 17.97 -1.69
CA ASN A 40 -21.95 17.99 -0.89
C ASN A 40 -20.88 16.99 -1.37
N CYS A 41 -21.28 15.82 -1.85
CA CYS A 41 -20.34 14.78 -2.24
C CYS A 41 -20.97 13.71 -3.16
N THR A 42 -20.13 12.89 -3.73
CA THR A 42 -20.50 11.62 -4.36
C THR A 42 -20.34 10.49 -3.33
N ILE A 43 -21.33 9.63 -3.26
CA ILE A 43 -21.41 8.51 -2.32
C ILE A 43 -21.35 7.23 -3.14
N THR A 44 -20.37 6.39 -2.85
CA THR A 44 -20.18 5.10 -3.52
C THR A 44 -20.25 3.98 -2.49
N ALA A 45 -21.25 3.13 -2.59
CA ALA A 45 -21.43 1.97 -1.72
C ALA A 45 -20.93 0.69 -2.42
N TYR A 46 -20.02 -0.03 -1.77
CA TYR A 46 -19.37 -1.23 -2.31
C TYR A 46 -20.00 -2.51 -1.72
N LEU A 47 -19.91 -3.61 -2.47
CA LEU A 47 -20.32 -4.96 -2.02
C LEU A 47 -19.60 -5.39 -0.74
N SER A 48 -18.40 -4.85 -0.49
CA SER A 48 -17.61 -5.07 0.73
C SER A 48 -18.15 -4.35 1.97
N LYS A 49 -19.36 -3.78 1.92
CA LYS A 49 -19.97 -2.97 2.99
C LYS A 49 -19.21 -1.70 3.33
N LYS A 50 -18.30 -1.26 2.46
CA LYS A 50 -17.64 0.05 2.57
C LYS A 50 -18.47 1.07 1.79
N VAL A 51 -18.62 2.26 2.37
CA VAL A 51 -19.26 3.42 1.74
C VAL A 51 -18.27 4.57 1.75
N VAL A 52 -17.97 5.08 0.55
CA VAL A 52 -17.03 6.17 0.34
C VAL A 52 -17.80 7.44 0.01
N PHE A 53 -17.55 8.50 0.76
CA PHE A 53 -18.05 9.85 0.55
C PHE A 53 -16.90 10.70 0.04
N GLN A 54 -17.04 11.32 -1.13
CA GLN A 54 -15.96 12.09 -1.77
C GLN A 54 -16.50 13.38 -2.36
N GLY A 55 -15.97 14.53 -1.95
CA GLY A 55 -16.43 15.81 -2.47
C GLY A 55 -15.99 17.03 -1.66
N LYS A 56 -16.87 18.05 -1.63
CA LYS A 56 -16.60 19.32 -0.96
C LYS A 56 -16.74 19.24 0.56
N ALA A 57 -17.74 18.48 1.05
CA ALA A 57 -18.03 18.32 2.48
C ALA A 57 -18.52 16.88 2.77
N PRO A 58 -17.69 15.87 2.56
CA PRO A 58 -18.08 14.47 2.75
C PRO A 58 -18.32 14.13 4.22
N GLU A 59 -17.70 14.86 5.15
CA GLU A 59 -17.86 14.67 6.60
C GLU A 59 -19.30 14.95 7.04
N VAL A 60 -19.92 15.99 6.49
CA VAL A 60 -21.30 16.39 6.80
C VAL A 60 -22.29 15.27 6.40
N GLU A 61 -22.07 14.67 5.26
CA GLU A 61 -22.91 13.61 4.75
C GLU A 61 -22.67 12.29 5.51
N ALA A 62 -21.42 11.97 5.81
CA ALA A 62 -21.03 10.78 6.56
C ALA A 62 -21.55 10.82 8.01
N GLN A 63 -21.60 11.96 8.66
CA GLN A 63 -22.12 12.13 10.03
C GLN A 63 -23.58 11.69 10.17
N LYS A 64 -24.39 11.83 9.15
CA LYS A 64 -25.82 11.38 9.16
C LYS A 64 -25.95 9.88 9.44
N TRP A 65 -24.89 9.12 9.17
CA TRP A 65 -24.85 7.66 9.22
C TRP A 65 -23.97 7.12 10.36
N GLN A 66 -23.35 7.99 11.14
CA GLN A 66 -22.47 7.59 12.24
C GLN A 66 -23.19 7.23 13.55
N THR A 67 -24.51 7.44 13.66
CA THR A 67 -25.24 7.43 14.93
C THR A 67 -25.58 6.04 15.48
N THR A 68 -25.16 4.93 14.88
CA THR A 68 -25.51 3.59 15.43
C THR A 68 -24.49 2.49 15.13
N THR A 69 -23.29 2.79 14.76
CA THR A 69 -22.26 1.76 14.64
C THR A 69 -20.99 2.29 15.28
N GLN A 70 -20.39 1.45 16.14
CA GLN A 70 -19.04 1.72 16.63
C GLN A 70 -18.23 2.36 15.52
N ALA A 71 -17.73 3.55 15.78
CA ALA A 71 -16.80 4.23 14.93
C ALA A 71 -15.69 3.22 14.57
N ALA A 72 -15.81 2.61 13.38
CA ALA A 72 -14.62 2.32 12.63
C ALA A 72 -14.10 3.72 12.33
N THR A 73 -13.46 4.30 13.33
CA THR A 73 -12.65 5.48 13.22
C THR A 73 -12.07 5.51 11.83
N ALA A 74 -12.32 6.62 11.10
CA ALA A 74 -11.30 7.05 10.17
C ALA A 74 -10.00 6.75 10.91
N LYS A 75 -9.29 5.70 10.51
CA LYS A 75 -7.90 5.60 10.84
C LYS A 75 -7.30 6.83 10.18
N ALA A 76 -7.31 7.94 10.90
CA ALA A 76 -6.17 8.82 10.85
C ALA A 76 -5.02 7.83 10.72
N LYS A 77 -4.18 7.98 9.73
CA LYS A 77 -2.89 7.30 9.66
C LYS A 77 -2.07 7.73 10.85
N THR A 78 -2.46 7.31 12.02
CA THR A 78 -1.61 7.02 13.13
C THR A 78 -1.32 5.53 13.02
N SER A 79 -0.59 5.14 11.96
CA SER A 79 0.41 4.15 12.18
C SER A 79 1.41 4.80 13.13
N SER A 80 1.06 4.87 14.40
CA SER A 80 2.09 4.75 15.41
C SER A 80 2.62 3.31 15.23
N SER A 81 3.41 3.10 14.15
CA SER A 81 4.38 2.03 14.16
C SER A 81 5.13 2.28 15.45
N LYS A 82 5.08 1.30 16.35
CA LYS A 82 5.90 1.33 17.57
C LYS A 82 7.36 1.08 17.18
N LEU A 83 7.81 1.75 16.12
CA LEU A 83 9.19 1.73 15.70
C LEU A 83 9.99 2.51 16.76
N PRO A 84 11.15 2.02 17.16
CA PRO A 84 12.03 2.74 18.05
C PRO A 84 12.28 4.16 17.54
N ALA A 85 12.40 5.13 18.46
CA ALA A 85 12.66 6.52 18.08
C ALA A 85 13.98 6.69 17.31
N ASN A 86 14.92 5.76 17.50
CA ASN A 86 16.22 5.72 16.83
C ASN A 86 16.28 4.79 15.61
N ILE A 87 15.12 4.40 15.03
CA ILE A 87 15.09 3.47 13.89
C ILE A 87 16.02 3.87 12.74
N ALA A 88 16.20 5.18 12.55
CA ALA A 88 17.06 5.72 11.51
C ALA A 88 18.57 5.49 11.74
N SER A 89 18.97 5.02 12.92
CA SER A 89 20.35 4.70 13.29
C SER A 89 20.56 3.21 13.60
N LEU A 90 19.58 2.37 13.35
CA LEU A 90 19.69 0.93 13.61
C LEU A 90 19.96 0.16 12.31
N SER A 91 20.74 -0.92 12.42
CA SER A 91 20.83 -1.90 11.33
C SER A 91 19.45 -2.44 10.98
N ALA A 92 19.10 -2.42 9.70
CA ALA A 92 17.78 -2.79 9.24
C ALA A 92 17.79 -3.52 7.90
N ILE A 93 16.78 -4.35 7.67
CA ILE A 93 16.46 -4.88 6.34
C ILE A 93 15.27 -4.11 5.79
N GLY A 94 15.46 -3.51 4.61
CA GLY A 94 14.41 -2.89 3.82
C GLY A 94 14.09 -3.74 2.61
N CYS A 95 12.80 -3.86 2.25
CA CYS A 95 12.37 -4.54 1.05
C CYS A 95 11.37 -3.67 0.27
N ASP A 96 11.52 -3.65 -1.05
CA ASP A 96 10.60 -2.94 -1.94
C ASP A 96 10.43 -3.69 -3.26
N GLU A 97 9.39 -3.34 -4.02
CA GLU A 97 9.09 -3.94 -5.31
C GLU A 97 8.94 -2.91 -6.43
N VAL A 98 9.26 -3.33 -7.66
CA VAL A 98 9.03 -2.59 -8.90
C VAL A 98 8.33 -3.48 -9.93
N GLY A 99 7.59 -2.87 -10.86
CA GLY A 99 6.80 -3.58 -11.87
C GLY A 99 5.37 -3.91 -11.43
N THR A 100 4.93 -3.41 -10.26
CA THR A 100 3.55 -3.60 -9.82
C THR A 100 2.60 -2.73 -10.65
N GLY A 101 1.74 -3.38 -11.43
CA GLY A 101 0.77 -2.72 -12.30
C GLY A 101 1.31 -2.38 -13.69
N ASP A 102 2.55 -2.69 -13.99
CA ASP A 102 3.10 -2.58 -15.33
C ASP A 102 2.51 -3.69 -16.21
N TYR A 103 2.13 -3.32 -17.44
CA TYR A 103 1.58 -4.27 -18.37
C TYR A 103 2.67 -5.17 -19.00
N PHE A 104 3.84 -4.60 -19.21
CA PHE A 104 5.02 -5.29 -19.73
C PHE A 104 6.14 -5.28 -18.68
N GLY A 105 6.88 -6.36 -18.62
CA GLY A 105 8.01 -6.50 -17.72
C GLY A 105 7.71 -7.37 -16.50
N PRO A 106 8.75 -7.86 -15.83
CA PRO A 106 8.64 -8.72 -14.66
C PRO A 106 8.30 -7.92 -13.40
N LEU A 107 7.70 -8.59 -12.42
CA LEU A 107 7.67 -8.09 -11.06
C LEU A 107 9.03 -8.40 -10.39
N VAL A 108 9.69 -7.38 -9.87
CA VAL A 108 11.00 -7.52 -9.20
C VAL A 108 10.86 -7.08 -7.74
N VAL A 109 11.37 -7.89 -6.83
CA VAL A 109 11.47 -7.58 -5.41
C VAL A 109 12.93 -7.56 -5.00
N CYS A 110 13.33 -6.54 -4.27
CA CYS A 110 14.65 -6.44 -3.66
C CYS A 110 14.51 -6.28 -2.15
N CYS A 111 15.27 -7.08 -1.40
CA CYS A 111 15.52 -6.87 0.02
C CYS A 111 17.00 -6.55 0.22
N ALA A 112 17.32 -5.54 1.03
CA ALA A 112 18.68 -5.09 1.28
C ALA A 112 18.90 -4.91 2.79
N TYR A 113 20.05 -5.36 3.27
CA TYR A 113 20.50 -5.17 4.64
C TYR A 113 21.43 -3.97 4.74
N VAL A 114 21.06 -3.01 5.55
CA VAL A 114 21.86 -1.82 5.83
C VAL A 114 22.39 -1.90 7.26
N PRO A 115 23.67 -2.18 7.47
CA PRO A 115 24.26 -2.14 8.80
C PRO A 115 24.45 -0.70 9.29
N GLU A 116 24.40 -0.50 10.61
CA GLU A 116 24.45 0.82 11.26
C GLU A 116 25.68 1.66 10.81
N GLU A 117 26.83 1.04 10.69
CA GLU A 117 28.09 1.69 10.28
C GLU A 117 28.04 2.28 8.86
N LEU A 118 27.18 1.78 7.98
CA LEU A 118 27.05 2.28 6.62
C LEU A 118 26.01 3.38 6.46
N ILE A 119 25.14 3.62 7.44
CA ILE A 119 24.03 4.57 7.34
C ILE A 119 24.52 5.97 6.98
N SER A 120 25.53 6.49 7.69
CA SER A 120 26.07 7.83 7.44
C SER A 120 26.73 7.95 6.05
N LYS A 121 27.40 6.89 5.59
CA LYS A 121 27.98 6.84 4.24
C LYS A 121 26.88 6.87 3.18
N LEU A 122 25.85 6.05 3.32
CA LEU A 122 24.73 5.99 2.39
C LEU A 122 23.96 7.32 2.32
N GLN A 123 23.79 8.00 3.45
CA GLN A 123 23.18 9.33 3.49
C GLN A 123 24.02 10.37 2.73
N THR A 124 25.35 10.37 2.89
CA THR A 124 26.24 11.28 2.16
C THR A 124 26.26 11.02 0.66
N MET A 125 25.98 9.80 0.20
CA MET A 125 25.82 9.45 -1.22
C MET A 125 24.52 10.01 -1.82
N GLY A 126 23.64 10.60 -1.03
CA GLY A 126 22.39 11.20 -1.50
C GLY A 126 21.26 10.21 -1.72
N ILE A 127 21.32 9.04 -1.06
CA ILE A 127 20.25 8.03 -1.13
C ILE A 127 19.00 8.60 -0.49
N LYS A 128 17.89 8.51 -1.21
CA LYS A 128 16.56 8.95 -0.80
C LYS A 128 15.47 8.12 -1.52
N ASP A 129 14.19 8.39 -1.23
CA ASP A 129 13.08 7.75 -1.91
C ASP A 129 13.25 7.82 -3.43
N SER A 130 13.12 6.67 -4.12
CA SER A 130 13.31 6.54 -5.57
C SER A 130 12.41 7.50 -6.37
N LYS A 131 11.22 7.82 -5.84
CA LYS A 131 10.30 8.79 -6.46
C LYS A 131 10.84 10.22 -6.51
N ALA A 132 11.89 10.52 -5.73
CA ALA A 132 12.57 11.82 -5.71
C ALA A 132 13.83 11.84 -6.56
N LEU A 133 14.16 10.76 -7.27
CA LEU A 133 15.33 10.60 -8.13
C LEU A 133 14.89 10.35 -9.57
N LYS A 134 15.79 10.63 -10.52
CA LYS A 134 15.65 10.28 -11.94
C LYS A 134 16.29 8.93 -12.23
N ASP A 135 15.80 8.21 -13.23
CA ASP A 135 16.32 6.89 -13.59
C ASP A 135 17.84 6.80 -13.76
N PRO A 136 18.52 7.77 -14.44
CA PRO A 136 19.99 7.74 -14.53
C PRO A 136 20.68 7.85 -13.16
N GLU A 137 20.13 8.70 -12.27
CA GLU A 137 20.66 8.88 -10.91
C GLU A 137 20.49 7.59 -10.10
N ILE A 138 19.34 6.91 -10.23
CA ILE A 138 19.08 5.61 -9.58
C ILE A 138 20.10 4.57 -10.07
N CYS A 139 20.32 4.47 -11.37
CA CYS A 139 21.24 3.51 -11.95
C CYS A 139 22.70 3.74 -11.49
N ASP A 140 23.09 4.98 -11.37
CA ASP A 140 24.47 5.32 -10.94
C ASP A 140 24.66 5.11 -9.43
N LEU A 141 23.65 5.41 -8.62
CA LEU A 141 23.65 5.10 -7.20
C LEU A 141 23.63 3.58 -6.96
N ALA A 142 22.81 2.84 -7.70
CA ALA A 142 22.73 1.39 -7.58
C ALA A 142 24.10 0.72 -7.78
N LYS A 143 24.85 1.09 -8.83
CA LYS A 143 26.20 0.57 -9.08
C LYS A 143 27.17 0.81 -7.93
N GLN A 144 27.01 1.92 -7.21
CA GLN A 144 27.85 2.29 -6.08
C GLN A 144 27.43 1.57 -4.78
N ILE A 145 26.14 1.32 -4.61
CA ILE A 145 25.57 0.73 -3.40
C ILE A 145 25.68 -0.80 -3.42
N GLU A 146 25.43 -1.41 -4.58
CA GLU A 146 25.36 -2.85 -4.75
C GLU A 146 26.54 -3.60 -4.15
N PRO A 147 27.82 -3.15 -4.32
CA PRO A 147 28.96 -3.83 -3.70
C PRO A 147 29.12 -3.54 -2.20
N LEU A 148 28.37 -2.61 -1.61
CA LEU A 148 28.53 -2.17 -0.23
C LEU A 148 27.58 -2.88 0.74
N ILE A 149 26.42 -3.34 0.25
CA ILE A 149 25.36 -3.89 1.10
C ILE A 149 24.96 -5.29 0.65
N ALA A 150 24.67 -6.17 1.62
CA ALA A 150 24.07 -7.46 1.32
C ALA A 150 22.66 -7.26 0.82
N HIS A 151 22.31 -7.88 -0.31
CA HIS A 151 21.00 -7.75 -0.91
C HIS A 151 20.56 -9.04 -1.61
N GLN A 152 19.27 -9.18 -1.81
CA GLN A 152 18.67 -10.28 -2.53
C GLN A 152 17.62 -9.74 -3.50
N VAL A 153 17.80 -10.02 -4.78
CA VAL A 153 16.83 -9.68 -5.83
C VAL A 153 16.11 -10.94 -6.28
N LEU A 154 14.79 -10.85 -6.40
CA LEU A 154 13.95 -11.87 -7.01
C LEU A 154 13.20 -11.28 -8.19
N ILE A 155 13.29 -11.95 -9.32
CA ILE A 155 12.61 -11.57 -10.56
C ILE A 155 11.51 -12.59 -10.84
N LEU A 156 10.27 -12.14 -10.91
CA LEU A 156 9.13 -12.96 -11.30
C LEU A 156 8.72 -12.61 -12.72
N PRO A 157 9.04 -13.47 -13.72
CA PRO A 157 8.60 -13.27 -15.10
C PRO A 157 7.07 -13.29 -15.22
N ASN A 158 6.52 -12.57 -16.21
CA ASN A 158 5.09 -12.46 -16.44
C ASN A 158 4.39 -13.81 -16.60
N GLU A 159 5.03 -14.77 -17.27
CA GLU A 159 4.50 -16.12 -17.42
C GLU A 159 4.24 -16.81 -16.07
N LYS A 160 5.20 -16.73 -15.16
CA LYS A 160 5.05 -17.28 -13.79
C LYS A 160 4.03 -16.50 -12.98
N TYR A 161 4.00 -15.16 -13.15
CA TYR A 161 3.00 -14.34 -12.51
C TYR A 161 1.58 -14.75 -12.92
N ASN A 162 1.35 -14.92 -14.22
CA ASN A 162 0.06 -15.34 -14.76
C ASN A 162 -0.33 -16.74 -14.24
N THR A 163 0.60 -17.69 -14.23
CA THR A 163 0.36 -19.02 -13.65
C THR A 163 -0.07 -18.95 -12.18
N MET A 164 0.52 -18.05 -11.38
CA MET A 164 0.11 -17.86 -9.97
C MET A 164 -1.30 -17.27 -9.86
N VAL A 165 -1.65 -16.33 -10.74
CA VAL A 165 -3.00 -15.75 -10.80
C VAL A 165 -4.03 -16.80 -11.21
N ASP A 166 -3.74 -17.61 -12.23
CA ASP A 166 -4.61 -18.70 -12.70
C ASP A 166 -4.84 -19.76 -11.61
N ASN A 167 -3.86 -19.94 -10.72
CA ASN A 167 -3.97 -20.79 -9.53
C ASN A 167 -4.67 -20.07 -8.35
N GLY A 168 -5.29 -18.92 -8.55
CA GLY A 168 -6.12 -18.22 -7.57
C GLY A 168 -5.39 -17.25 -6.66
N MET A 169 -4.10 -16.97 -6.88
CA MET A 169 -3.39 -15.95 -6.11
C MET A 169 -3.74 -14.55 -6.62
N ASN A 170 -3.95 -13.61 -5.71
CA ASN A 170 -4.08 -12.20 -6.07
C ASN A 170 -2.71 -11.49 -6.02
N ALA A 171 -2.62 -10.30 -6.64
CA ALA A 171 -1.38 -9.52 -6.71
C ALA A 171 -0.73 -9.27 -5.34
N ASN A 172 -1.53 -9.01 -4.29
CA ASN A 172 -0.98 -8.78 -2.96
C ASN A 172 -0.39 -10.06 -2.34
N SER A 173 -1.03 -11.20 -2.57
CA SER A 173 -0.51 -12.52 -2.11
C SER A 173 0.79 -12.86 -2.83
N ILE A 174 0.88 -12.59 -4.14
CA ILE A 174 2.10 -12.81 -4.92
C ILE A 174 3.23 -11.92 -4.40
N LYS A 175 2.98 -10.62 -4.20
CA LYS A 175 3.97 -9.71 -3.61
C LYS A 175 4.45 -10.18 -2.24
N ALA A 176 3.53 -10.49 -1.34
CA ALA A 176 3.86 -10.96 0.00
C ALA A 176 4.71 -12.24 -0.03
N PHE A 177 4.40 -13.18 -0.95
CA PHE A 177 5.20 -14.38 -1.15
C PHE A 177 6.62 -14.05 -1.60
N LEU A 178 6.78 -13.16 -2.58
CA LEU A 178 8.12 -12.77 -3.08
C LEU A 178 8.93 -12.03 -2.01
N HIS A 179 8.33 -11.08 -1.28
CA HIS A 179 9.00 -10.40 -0.18
C HIS A 179 9.49 -11.38 0.88
N ASN A 180 8.66 -12.34 1.29
CA ASN A 180 9.05 -13.38 2.23
C ASN A 180 10.21 -14.23 1.70
N GLN A 181 10.17 -14.64 0.43
CA GLN A 181 11.24 -15.44 -0.16
C GLN A 181 12.56 -14.65 -0.26
N ALA A 182 12.51 -13.38 -0.66
CA ALA A 182 13.69 -12.52 -0.71
C ALA A 182 14.28 -12.32 0.70
N LEU A 183 13.43 -12.05 1.69
CA LEU A 183 13.84 -11.87 3.08
C LEU A 183 14.50 -13.12 3.65
N ILE A 184 13.91 -14.30 3.47
CA ILE A 184 14.47 -15.58 3.93
C ILE A 184 15.84 -15.82 3.27
N LYS A 185 15.96 -15.62 1.97
CA LYS A 185 17.23 -15.82 1.27
C LYS A 185 18.30 -14.84 1.76
N LEU A 186 17.95 -13.56 1.93
CA LEU A 186 18.86 -12.57 2.44
C LEU A 186 19.31 -12.92 3.87
N THR A 187 18.37 -13.18 4.78
CA THR A 187 18.70 -13.50 6.18
C THR A 187 19.58 -14.74 6.29
N ASN A 188 19.34 -15.79 5.48
CA ASN A 188 20.17 -16.99 5.46
C ASN A 188 21.61 -16.72 4.95
N SER A 189 21.83 -15.64 4.20
CA SER A 189 23.15 -15.23 3.71
C SER A 189 23.92 -14.34 4.70
N LEU A 190 23.23 -13.78 5.71
CA LEU A 190 23.85 -12.93 6.71
C LEU A 190 24.48 -13.78 7.84
N SER A 191 25.71 -13.46 8.22
CA SER A 191 26.40 -14.10 9.36
C SER A 191 25.87 -13.63 10.73
N HIS A 192 25.23 -12.45 10.76
CA HIS A 192 24.59 -11.87 11.95
C HIS A 192 23.22 -11.31 11.57
N TYR A 193 22.21 -11.60 12.39
CA TYR A 193 20.89 -11.05 12.22
C TYR A 193 20.80 -9.64 12.82
N PRO A 194 20.12 -8.71 12.16
CA PRO A 194 19.77 -7.44 12.81
C PRO A 194 18.88 -7.75 14.01
N SER A 195 19.07 -6.97 15.08
CA SER A 195 18.35 -7.18 16.36
C SER A 195 16.86 -6.83 16.30
N TYR A 196 16.39 -6.35 15.14
CA TYR A 196 15.00 -5.93 14.90
C TYR A 196 14.56 -6.26 13.47
#